data_3831353512b20175b93beaa4a47fcd64
#
_entry.id   3831353512b20175b93beaa4a47fcd64
#
_cell.length_a   1.000
_cell.length_b   1.000
_cell.length_c   1.000
_cell.angle_alpha   90.00
_cell.angle_beta   90.00
_cell.angle_gamma   90.00
#
_symmetry.space_group_name_H-M   'P 1'
#
loop_
_entity.id
_entity.type
_entity.pdbx_description
1 polymer ?
#
loop_
_entity_poly.entity_id
_entity_poly.type
_entity_poly.pdbx_seq_one_letter_code
_entity_poly.pdbx_strand_id
1 'polypeptide(L)'
;YTFNKDGSVFVEPLMMEPEKLELMEQNLMMFYTGTMHSASEILAEQGQNLKNSKTKEENQLKMCSLAKELRGYLQGGKVDLLGEILHENWMLKRTLASGISNPEIDEYYESAMKAGALGGKLLGAGGGGFLLFYVPENRQGQVRDKLRLPEIPLQFDKQGSALIYVGIKPHTVRKERERTEIS
;
A
#
# COMPACT_ATOMS: atom_id res chain seq x y z
N TYR A 1 -9.19 9.16 2.21
CA TYR A 1 -9.90 9.28 0.92
C TYR A 1 -11.20 8.48 0.98
N THR A 2 -12.33 9.15 0.70
CA THR A 2 -13.63 8.50 0.56
C THR A 2 -14.07 8.60 -0.90
N PHE A 3 -14.18 7.45 -1.55
CA PHE A 3 -14.66 7.34 -2.92
C PHE A 3 -16.17 7.11 -2.89
N ASN A 4 -16.93 8.03 -3.47
CA ASN A 4 -18.38 7.99 -3.48
C ASN A 4 -18.92 7.32 -4.75
N LYS A 5 -20.17 6.85 -4.70
CA LYS A 5 -20.84 6.18 -5.83
C LYS A 5 -21.06 7.11 -7.04
N ASP A 6 -21.13 8.41 -6.82
CA ASP A 6 -21.27 9.43 -7.87
C ASP A 6 -19.92 9.80 -8.54
N GLY A 7 -18.83 9.13 -8.15
CA GLY A 7 -17.47 9.38 -8.65
C GLY A 7 -16.75 10.52 -7.94
N SER A 8 -17.37 11.21 -7.00
CA SER A 8 -16.69 12.23 -6.20
C SER A 8 -15.72 11.59 -5.20
N VAL A 9 -14.62 12.30 -4.92
CA VAL A 9 -13.62 11.88 -3.94
C VAL A 9 -13.50 12.94 -2.87
N PHE A 10 -13.70 12.53 -1.63
CA PHE A 10 -13.53 13.39 -0.47
C PHE A 10 -12.21 13.06 0.22
N VAL A 11 -11.39 14.08 0.50
CA VAL A 11 -10.08 13.95 1.13
C VAL A 11 -10.10 14.64 2.47
N GLU A 12 -9.81 13.91 3.53
CA GLU A 12 -9.71 14.42 4.89
C GLU A 12 -8.33 14.11 5.46
N PRO A 13 -7.64 15.11 6.03
CA PRO A 13 -6.41 14.86 6.77
C PRO A 13 -6.66 13.93 7.96
N LEU A 14 -5.80 12.96 8.16
CA LEU A 14 -5.78 12.16 9.37
C LEU A 14 -4.98 12.90 10.42
N MET A 15 -5.67 13.53 11.36
CA MET A 15 -5.02 14.28 12.44
C MET A 15 -4.58 13.31 13.52
N MET A 16 -3.27 13.26 13.76
CA MET A 16 -2.63 12.42 14.78
C MET A 16 -1.60 13.24 15.54
N GLU A 17 -1.37 12.88 16.80
CA GLU A 17 -0.24 13.43 17.57
C GLU A 17 1.08 13.02 16.93
N PRO A 18 2.08 13.94 16.83
CA PRO A 18 3.36 13.65 16.18
C PRO A 18 4.04 12.40 16.74
N GLU A 19 4.04 12.19 18.04
CA GLU A 19 4.64 11.04 18.72
C GLU A 19 3.95 9.72 18.33
N LYS A 20 2.63 9.76 18.12
CA LYS A 20 1.86 8.59 17.67
C LYS A 20 2.12 8.26 16.22
N LEU A 21 2.29 9.29 15.39
CA LEU A 21 2.66 9.10 13.99
C LEU A 21 4.08 8.50 13.87
N GLU A 22 5.02 9.00 14.66
CA GLU A 22 6.38 8.49 14.71
C GLU A 22 6.43 7.03 15.22
N LEU A 23 5.71 6.72 16.30
CA LEU A 23 5.58 5.35 16.80
C LEU A 23 5.00 4.40 15.77
N MET A 24 3.97 4.85 15.03
CA MET A 24 3.38 4.06 13.96
C MET A 24 4.39 3.80 12.83
N GLU A 25 5.15 4.83 12.42
CA GLU A 25 6.21 4.70 11.40
C GLU A 25 7.31 3.74 11.84
N GLN A 26 7.80 3.87 13.07
CA GLN A 26 8.85 3.02 13.65
C GLN A 26 8.45 1.54 13.72
N ASN A 27 7.17 1.26 13.91
CA ASN A 27 6.65 -0.11 13.99
C ASN A 27 6.28 -0.71 12.63
N LEU A 28 6.35 0.05 11.54
CA LEU A 28 6.10 -0.46 10.20
C LEU A 28 7.39 -1.01 9.58
N MET A 29 7.31 -2.25 9.09
CA MET A 29 8.37 -2.90 8.34
C MET A 29 7.87 -3.31 6.97
N MET A 30 8.63 -3.03 5.93
CA MET A 30 8.29 -3.38 4.55
C MET A 30 9.35 -4.28 3.94
N PHE A 31 8.93 -5.42 3.34
CA PHE A 31 9.81 -6.41 2.75
C PHE A 31 9.45 -6.66 1.29
N TYR A 32 10.46 -6.76 0.43
CA TYR A 32 10.27 -7.10 -0.98
C TYR A 32 10.30 -8.61 -1.19
N THR A 33 9.25 -9.16 -1.81
CA THR A 33 9.11 -10.63 -2.03
C THR A 33 9.89 -11.16 -3.22
N GLY A 34 10.51 -10.30 -4.03
CA GLY A 34 11.27 -10.72 -5.21
C GLY A 34 10.43 -11.01 -6.46
N THR A 35 9.12 -11.07 -6.34
CA THR A 35 8.20 -11.40 -7.45
C THR A 35 7.26 -10.24 -7.76
N MET A 36 6.90 -10.11 -9.05
CA MET A 36 5.87 -9.16 -9.51
C MET A 36 4.92 -9.89 -10.44
N HIS A 37 3.62 -9.65 -10.28
CA HIS A 37 2.57 -10.21 -11.13
C HIS A 37 1.73 -9.11 -11.80
N SER A 38 1.02 -9.48 -12.85
CA SER A 38 0.11 -8.57 -13.54
C SER A 38 -1.07 -8.20 -12.65
N ALA A 39 -1.09 -6.94 -12.20
CA ALA A 39 -2.18 -6.43 -11.38
C ALA A 39 -3.54 -6.48 -12.11
N SER A 40 -3.56 -6.33 -13.43
CA SER A 40 -4.78 -6.27 -14.23
C SER A 40 -5.58 -7.57 -14.21
N GLU A 41 -4.91 -8.73 -14.26
CA GLU A 41 -5.58 -10.03 -14.23
C GLU A 41 -6.22 -10.30 -12.87
N ILE A 42 -5.49 -10.04 -11.78
CA ILE A 42 -5.98 -10.22 -10.42
C ILE A 42 -7.18 -9.30 -10.15
N LEU A 43 -7.10 -8.03 -10.57
CA LEU A 43 -8.19 -7.07 -10.39
C LEU A 43 -9.42 -7.42 -11.24
N ALA A 44 -9.22 -7.94 -12.45
CA ALA A 44 -10.32 -8.41 -13.31
C ALA A 44 -11.05 -9.60 -12.65
N GLU A 45 -10.30 -10.60 -12.16
CA GLU A 45 -10.86 -11.74 -11.42
C GLU A 45 -11.62 -11.27 -10.17
N GLN A 46 -11.00 -10.39 -9.37
CA GLN A 46 -11.64 -9.84 -8.17
C GLN A 46 -12.96 -9.13 -8.52
N GLY A 47 -12.96 -8.31 -9.57
CA GLY A 47 -14.15 -7.59 -10.02
C GLY A 47 -15.30 -8.51 -10.47
N GLN A 48 -14.98 -9.64 -11.13
CA GLN A 48 -15.97 -10.67 -11.49
C GLN A 48 -16.47 -11.42 -10.25
N ASN A 49 -15.57 -11.80 -9.36
CA ASN A 49 -15.91 -12.51 -8.14
C ASN A 49 -16.85 -11.71 -7.24
N LEU A 50 -16.64 -10.38 -7.11
CA LEU A 50 -17.51 -9.50 -6.33
C LEU A 50 -18.94 -9.45 -6.89
N LYS A 51 -19.11 -9.55 -8.22
CA LYS A 51 -20.44 -9.58 -8.87
C LYS A 51 -21.15 -10.93 -8.70
N ASN A 52 -20.39 -12.01 -8.61
CA ASN A 52 -20.90 -13.37 -8.68
C ASN A 52 -20.95 -14.09 -7.33
N SER A 53 -20.40 -13.52 -6.27
CA SER A 53 -20.34 -14.13 -4.94
C SER A 53 -20.69 -13.14 -3.84
N LYS A 54 -21.85 -13.37 -3.23
CA LYS A 54 -22.33 -12.56 -2.10
C LYS A 54 -21.33 -12.56 -0.92
N THR A 55 -20.71 -13.69 -0.62
CA THR A 55 -19.71 -13.78 0.44
C THR A 55 -18.49 -12.89 0.15
N LYS A 56 -18.02 -12.84 -1.10
CA LYS A 56 -16.89 -11.96 -1.48
C LYS A 56 -17.27 -10.49 -1.44
N GLU A 57 -18.49 -10.15 -1.83
CA GLU A 57 -19.05 -8.81 -1.66
C GLU A 57 -19.12 -8.41 -0.18
N GLU A 58 -19.63 -9.28 0.69
CA GLU A 58 -19.67 -9.05 2.14
C GLU A 58 -18.26 -8.87 2.72
N ASN A 59 -17.28 -9.68 2.30
CA ASN A 59 -15.88 -9.52 2.71
C ASN A 59 -15.31 -8.16 2.27
N GLN A 60 -15.59 -7.72 1.05
CA GLN A 60 -15.17 -6.40 0.56
C GLN A 60 -15.82 -5.27 1.38
N LEU A 61 -17.10 -5.36 1.71
CA LEU A 61 -17.79 -4.38 2.55
C LEU A 61 -17.20 -4.36 3.96
N LYS A 62 -16.87 -5.52 4.52
CA LYS A 62 -16.19 -5.61 5.83
C LYS A 62 -14.81 -4.94 5.79
N MET A 63 -14.03 -5.11 4.73
CA MET A 63 -12.76 -4.40 4.56
C MET A 63 -12.94 -2.87 4.54
N CYS A 64 -14.02 -2.37 3.93
CA CYS A 64 -14.37 -0.95 3.97
C CYS A 64 -14.71 -0.47 5.39
N SER A 65 -15.39 -1.32 6.17
CA SER A 65 -15.70 -1.04 7.59
C SER A 65 -14.44 -0.95 8.43
N LEU A 66 -13.52 -1.92 8.27
CA LEU A 66 -12.22 -1.93 8.96
C LEU A 66 -11.42 -0.65 8.69
N ALA A 67 -11.46 -0.13 7.46
CA ALA A 67 -10.79 1.14 7.15
C ALA A 67 -11.36 2.33 7.93
N LYS A 68 -12.69 2.36 8.13
CA LYS A 68 -13.36 3.40 8.95
C LYS A 68 -13.02 3.25 10.43
N GLU A 69 -13.01 2.01 10.93
CA GLU A 69 -12.63 1.72 12.32
C GLU A 69 -11.19 2.13 12.60
N LEU A 70 -10.26 1.75 11.69
CA LEU A 70 -8.86 2.13 11.78
C LEU A 70 -8.69 3.65 11.86
N ARG A 71 -9.42 4.40 11.03
CA ARG A 71 -9.42 5.86 11.10
C ARG A 71 -9.73 6.36 12.52
N GLY A 72 -10.78 5.82 13.14
CA GLY A 72 -11.17 6.18 14.50
C GLY A 72 -10.11 5.83 15.54
N TYR A 73 -9.48 4.66 15.41
CA TYR A 73 -8.40 4.24 16.30
C TYR A 73 -7.16 5.14 16.19
N LEU A 74 -6.73 5.45 14.96
CA LEU A 74 -5.57 6.29 14.72
C LEU A 74 -5.80 7.74 15.22
N GLN A 75 -6.98 8.30 14.99
CA GLN A 75 -7.36 9.62 15.54
C GLN A 75 -7.42 9.63 17.07
N GLY A 76 -7.77 8.50 17.69
CA GLY A 76 -7.74 8.28 19.13
C GLY A 76 -6.37 7.88 19.70
N GLY A 77 -5.29 7.92 18.90
CA GLY A 77 -3.92 7.56 19.30
C GLY A 77 -3.66 6.07 19.54
N LYS A 78 -4.59 5.18 19.16
CA LYS A 78 -4.49 3.72 19.32
C LYS A 78 -3.77 3.08 18.14
N VAL A 79 -2.50 3.44 17.93
CA VAL A 79 -1.73 3.02 16.75
C VAL A 79 -1.42 1.51 16.71
N ASP A 80 -1.36 0.84 17.86
CA ASP A 80 -1.07 -0.59 17.94
C ASP A 80 -2.19 -1.46 17.32
N LEU A 81 -3.43 -0.95 17.30
CA LEU A 81 -4.55 -1.62 16.63
C LEU A 81 -4.39 -1.67 15.10
N LEU A 82 -3.45 -0.92 14.53
CA LEU A 82 -3.12 -1.02 13.10
C LEU A 82 -2.73 -2.44 12.70
N GLY A 83 -1.94 -3.14 13.54
CA GLY A 83 -1.54 -4.51 13.27
C GLY A 83 -2.74 -5.45 13.16
N GLU A 84 -3.64 -5.44 14.13
CA GLU A 84 -4.84 -6.28 14.15
C GLU A 84 -5.76 -6.01 12.95
N ILE A 85 -5.99 -4.74 12.64
CA ILE A 85 -6.81 -4.35 11.48
C ILE A 85 -6.16 -4.76 10.16
N LEU A 86 -4.84 -4.63 10.03
CA LEU A 86 -4.13 -5.10 8.83
C LEU A 86 -4.25 -6.61 8.69
N HIS A 87 -4.14 -7.37 9.78
CA HIS A 87 -4.32 -8.83 9.77
C HIS A 87 -5.72 -9.21 9.30
N GLU A 88 -6.77 -8.67 9.93
CA GLU A 88 -8.15 -8.99 9.56
C GLU A 88 -8.44 -8.59 8.11
N ASN A 89 -7.99 -7.40 7.69
CA ASN A 89 -8.13 -6.94 6.31
C ASN A 89 -7.43 -7.89 5.32
N TRP A 90 -6.23 -8.39 5.64
CA TRP A 90 -5.50 -9.33 4.81
C TRP A 90 -6.22 -10.68 4.70
N MET A 91 -6.71 -11.22 5.81
CA MET A 91 -7.47 -12.47 5.81
C MET A 91 -8.72 -12.40 4.93
N LEU A 92 -9.39 -11.26 4.89
CA LEU A 92 -10.51 -11.02 3.98
C LEU A 92 -10.06 -10.85 2.53
N LYS A 93 -9.03 -10.00 2.29
CA LYS A 93 -8.56 -9.67 0.95
C LYS A 93 -8.11 -10.90 0.17
N ARG A 94 -7.35 -11.80 0.78
CA ARG A 94 -6.84 -13.01 0.12
C ARG A 94 -7.93 -13.96 -0.35
N THR A 95 -9.18 -13.82 0.12
CA THR A 95 -10.33 -14.62 -0.33
C THR A 95 -11.00 -14.08 -1.61
N LEU A 96 -10.70 -12.84 -2.01
CA LEU A 96 -11.45 -12.17 -3.09
C LEU A 96 -11.10 -12.68 -4.49
N ALA A 97 -9.84 -13.10 -4.71
CA ALA A 97 -9.38 -13.72 -5.95
C ALA A 97 -8.23 -14.69 -5.69
N SER A 98 -8.08 -15.70 -6.55
CA SER A 98 -7.12 -16.78 -6.39
C SER A 98 -5.66 -16.31 -6.47
N GLY A 99 -5.38 -15.30 -7.29
CA GLY A 99 -4.04 -14.75 -7.50
C GLY A 99 -3.58 -13.74 -6.46
N ILE A 100 -4.39 -13.39 -5.46
CA ILE A 100 -4.01 -12.38 -4.44
C ILE A 100 -2.90 -12.89 -3.53
N SER A 101 -2.95 -14.16 -3.15
CA SER A 101 -1.88 -14.81 -2.38
C SER A 101 -1.41 -16.08 -3.08
N ASN A 102 -0.27 -16.60 -2.66
CA ASN A 102 0.28 -17.86 -3.10
C ASN A 102 1.02 -18.52 -1.92
N PRO A 103 1.43 -19.81 -2.03
CA PRO A 103 2.07 -20.53 -0.92
C PRO A 103 3.32 -19.83 -0.36
N GLU A 104 4.12 -19.18 -1.19
CA GLU A 104 5.33 -18.47 -0.77
C GLU A 104 4.97 -17.22 0.06
N ILE A 105 4.01 -16.42 -0.40
CA ILE A 105 3.52 -15.25 0.32
C ILE A 105 2.91 -15.67 1.66
N ASP A 106 2.15 -16.76 1.66
CA ASP A 106 1.52 -17.30 2.88
C ASP A 106 2.57 -17.76 3.88
N GLU A 107 3.65 -18.41 3.42
CA GLU A 107 4.77 -18.81 4.28
C GLU A 107 5.49 -17.61 4.89
N TYR A 108 5.80 -16.58 4.09
CA TYR A 108 6.40 -15.34 4.61
C TYR A 108 5.49 -14.68 5.64
N TYR A 109 4.20 -14.58 5.33
CA TYR A 109 3.23 -13.96 6.22
C TYR A 109 3.15 -14.69 7.56
N GLU A 110 2.97 -16.01 7.55
CA GLU A 110 2.92 -16.84 8.76
C GLU A 110 4.22 -16.78 9.55
N SER A 111 5.36 -16.76 8.86
CA SER A 111 6.68 -16.66 9.48
C SER A 111 6.84 -15.34 10.24
N ALA A 112 6.40 -14.23 9.66
CA ALA A 112 6.42 -12.92 10.32
C ALA A 112 5.50 -12.89 11.55
N MET A 113 4.29 -13.44 11.45
CA MET A 113 3.34 -13.53 12.56
C MET A 113 3.93 -14.35 13.72
N LYS A 114 4.52 -15.51 13.44
CA LYS A 114 5.20 -16.36 14.43
C LYS A 114 6.41 -15.67 15.07
N ALA A 115 7.07 -14.76 14.36
CA ALA A 115 8.20 -13.98 14.85
C ALA A 115 7.80 -12.74 15.66
N GLY A 116 6.51 -12.43 15.77
CA GLY A 116 5.97 -11.38 16.62
C GLY A 116 5.40 -10.16 15.89
N ALA A 117 5.17 -10.24 14.58
CA ALA A 117 4.33 -9.25 13.91
C ALA A 117 2.91 -9.29 14.46
N LEU A 118 2.30 -8.12 14.67
CA LEU A 118 0.91 -8.01 15.14
C LEU A 118 -0.10 -8.12 13.99
N GLY A 119 0.38 -7.95 12.77
CA GLY A 119 -0.38 -8.10 11.55
C GLY A 119 0.33 -7.46 10.36
N GLY A 120 -0.25 -7.61 9.20
CA GLY A 120 0.35 -7.10 7.97
C GLY A 120 -0.51 -7.41 6.76
N LYS A 121 0.00 -7.08 5.59
CA LYS A 121 -0.64 -7.39 4.31
C LYS A 121 0.34 -7.33 3.14
N LEU A 122 0.01 -8.01 2.06
CA LEU A 122 0.62 -7.75 0.78
C LEU A 122 0.05 -6.45 0.19
N LEU A 123 0.92 -5.56 -0.26
CA LEU A 123 0.54 -4.30 -0.90
C LEU A 123 0.18 -4.51 -2.37
N GLY A 124 -0.60 -3.60 -2.94
CA GLY A 124 -1.03 -3.66 -4.34
C GLY A 124 -2.17 -4.65 -4.61
N ALA A 125 -2.22 -5.18 -5.83
CA ALA A 125 -3.28 -6.07 -6.30
C ALA A 125 -3.18 -7.47 -5.70
N GLY A 126 -1.99 -7.97 -5.50
CA GLY A 126 -1.70 -9.34 -5.05
C GLY A 126 -0.60 -10.00 -5.86
N GLY A 127 -0.34 -11.28 -5.56
CA GLY A 127 0.59 -12.14 -6.29
C GLY A 127 2.07 -11.94 -5.99
N GLY A 128 2.49 -10.78 -5.48
CA GLY A 128 3.87 -10.45 -5.16
C GLY A 128 4.06 -8.96 -4.92
N GLY A 129 5.29 -8.51 -4.77
CA GLY A 129 5.65 -7.13 -4.51
C GLY A 129 6.12 -6.92 -3.08
N PHE A 130 5.40 -6.16 -2.26
CA PHE A 130 5.83 -5.78 -0.94
C PHE A 130 4.87 -6.28 0.14
N LEU A 131 5.44 -6.93 1.16
CA LEU A 131 4.75 -7.25 2.40
C LEU A 131 4.98 -6.12 3.40
N LEU A 132 3.91 -5.58 3.95
CA LEU A 132 3.93 -4.59 5.03
C LEU A 132 3.47 -5.25 6.32
N PHE A 133 4.25 -5.11 7.39
CA PHE A 133 3.92 -5.61 8.72
C PHE A 133 3.96 -4.50 9.75
N TYR A 134 3.11 -4.59 10.75
CA TYR A 134 3.22 -3.82 11.98
C TYR A 134 3.89 -4.68 13.04
N VAL A 135 5.09 -4.28 13.46
CA VAL A 135 5.97 -5.07 14.33
C VAL A 135 6.51 -4.19 15.45
N PRO A 136 6.22 -4.49 16.72
CA PRO A 136 6.82 -3.78 17.83
C PRO A 136 8.35 -3.81 17.74
N GLU A 137 9.02 -2.72 18.09
CA GLU A 137 10.47 -2.53 17.93
C GLU A 137 11.29 -3.70 18.50
N ASN A 138 10.92 -4.19 19.68
CA ASN A 138 11.58 -5.31 20.35
C ASN A 138 11.41 -6.67 19.66
N ARG A 139 10.57 -6.77 18.60
CA ARG A 139 10.36 -7.97 17.78
C ARG A 139 10.91 -7.86 16.38
N GLN A 140 11.31 -6.69 15.93
CA GLN A 140 11.74 -6.44 14.55
C GLN A 140 12.97 -7.28 14.17
N GLY A 141 13.95 -7.44 15.06
CA GLY A 141 15.11 -8.31 14.81
C GLY A 141 14.70 -9.75 14.51
N GLN A 142 13.76 -10.30 15.27
CA GLN A 142 13.26 -11.67 15.06
C GLN A 142 12.53 -11.84 13.71
N VAL A 143 11.78 -10.81 13.29
CA VAL A 143 11.09 -10.82 11.99
C VAL A 143 12.10 -10.76 10.84
N ARG A 144 13.14 -9.89 10.92
CA ARG A 144 14.23 -9.82 9.94
C ARG A 144 14.93 -11.17 9.77
N ASP A 145 15.33 -11.75 10.88
CA ASP A 145 16.06 -13.04 10.91
C ASP A 145 15.22 -14.18 10.34
N LYS A 146 13.89 -14.13 10.56
CA LYS A 146 12.98 -15.17 10.13
C LYS A 146 12.63 -15.06 8.65
N LEU A 147 12.37 -13.84 8.15
CA LEU A 147 11.98 -13.64 6.76
C LEU A 147 13.16 -13.71 5.79
N ARG A 148 14.31 -13.12 6.14
CA ARG A 148 15.50 -13.01 5.28
C ARG A 148 15.22 -12.38 3.91
N LEU A 149 14.19 -11.57 3.83
CA LEU A 149 13.84 -10.80 2.63
C LEU A 149 14.52 -9.42 2.68
N PRO A 150 14.75 -8.79 1.52
CA PRO A 150 15.18 -7.41 1.45
C PRO A 150 14.17 -6.49 2.15
N GLU A 151 14.61 -5.84 3.24
CA GLU A 151 13.82 -4.82 3.92
C GLU A 151 13.98 -3.48 3.19
N ILE A 152 12.89 -2.80 2.96
CA ILE A 152 12.84 -1.50 2.31
C ILE A 152 12.55 -0.44 3.38
N PRO A 153 13.40 0.58 3.54
CA PRO A 153 13.14 1.67 4.47
C PRO A 153 11.80 2.35 4.15
N LEU A 154 11.00 2.56 5.18
CA LEU A 154 9.70 3.21 5.07
C LEU A 154 9.75 4.54 5.83
N GLN A 155 9.28 5.60 5.18
CA GLN A 155 9.14 6.91 5.80
C GLN A 155 7.91 7.61 5.24
N PHE A 156 7.13 8.27 6.10
CA PHE A 156 5.99 9.04 5.66
C PHE A 156 6.42 10.35 5.01
N ASP A 157 6.05 10.53 3.75
CA ASP A 157 6.24 11.81 3.07
C ASP A 157 5.17 12.81 3.54
N LYS A 158 5.65 13.97 4.01
CA LYS A 158 4.80 15.07 4.49
C LYS A 158 4.57 16.15 3.43
N GLN A 159 5.32 16.14 2.32
CA GLN A 159 5.27 17.20 1.29
C GLN A 159 4.43 16.79 0.08
N GLY A 160 4.26 15.48 -0.17
CA GLY A 160 3.59 14.99 -1.37
C GLY A 160 4.38 15.30 -2.65
N SER A 161 3.67 15.53 -3.75
CA SER A 161 4.31 15.84 -5.03
C SER A 161 4.99 17.20 -4.98
N ALA A 162 6.31 17.22 -5.16
CA ALA A 162 7.12 18.44 -5.19
C ALA A 162 7.84 18.60 -6.54
N LEU A 163 7.97 19.86 -6.98
CA LEU A 163 8.73 20.18 -8.16
C LEU A 163 10.23 20.17 -7.82
N ILE A 164 10.94 19.11 -8.25
CA ILE A 164 12.36 18.92 -7.94
C ILE A 164 13.31 19.48 -8.99
N TYR A 165 12.81 19.76 -10.22
CA TYR A 165 13.61 20.31 -11.30
C TYR A 165 12.75 21.03 -12.34
N VAL A 166 13.18 22.24 -12.75
CA VAL A 166 12.64 22.98 -13.90
C VAL A 166 13.74 23.13 -14.94
N GLY A 167 13.69 22.31 -16.00
CA GLY A 167 14.60 22.47 -17.15
C GLY A 167 14.16 23.65 -18.03
N ILE A 168 14.97 24.69 -18.14
CA ILE A 168 14.78 25.73 -19.15
C ILE A 168 15.36 25.16 -20.44
N LYS A 169 14.50 24.75 -21.39
CA LYS A 169 14.97 24.50 -22.76
C LYS A 169 15.35 25.84 -23.35
N PRO A 170 16.60 26.04 -23.80
CA PRO A 170 16.93 27.26 -24.54
C PRO A 170 16.05 27.31 -25.79
N HIS A 171 15.32 28.40 -25.96
CA HIS A 171 14.60 28.66 -27.19
C HIS A 171 15.63 28.72 -28.32
N THR A 172 15.71 27.70 -29.14
CA THR A 172 16.40 27.75 -30.42
C THR A 172 15.61 28.70 -31.30
N VAL A 173 16.11 29.94 -31.40
CA VAL A 173 15.66 30.90 -32.40
C VAL A 173 15.92 30.25 -33.76
N ARG A 174 14.88 29.82 -34.45
CA ARG A 174 14.97 29.44 -35.86
C ARG A 174 15.46 30.67 -36.61
N LYS A 175 16.72 30.68 -37.06
CA LYS A 175 17.17 31.59 -38.08
C LYS A 175 16.34 31.31 -39.32
N GLU A 176 15.50 32.27 -39.72
CA GLU A 176 14.87 32.30 -41.03
C GLU A 176 16.00 32.32 -42.07
N ARG A 177 16.03 31.31 -42.92
CA ARG A 177 16.89 31.31 -44.10
C ARG A 177 16.28 32.30 -45.05
N GLU A 178 16.95 33.45 -45.21
CA GLU A 178 16.73 34.38 -46.33
C GLU A 178 16.82 33.57 -47.64
N ARG A 179 15.73 33.51 -48.35
CA ARG A 179 15.74 33.08 -49.76
C ARG A 179 16.33 34.22 -50.56
N THR A 180 17.56 34.08 -50.94
CA THR A 180 18.16 34.93 -52.00
C THR A 180 17.54 34.47 -53.32
N GLU A 181 16.67 35.28 -53.88
CA GLU A 181 16.29 35.21 -55.28
C GLU A 181 17.49 35.59 -56.12
N ILE A 182 17.88 34.68 -56.98
CA ILE A 182 18.84 34.97 -58.07
C ILE A 182 18.02 34.99 -59.34
N SER A 183 18.08 36.14 -59.97
CA SER A 183 17.56 36.50 -61.33
C SER A 183 18.14 35.63 -62.43
#